data_6b0c2a9b8eca4786f1f3c6e3b1f80950
#
_entry.id   6b0c2a9b8eca4786f1f3c6e3b1f80950
#
_cell.length_a   1.000
_cell.length_b   1.000
_cell.length_c   1.000
_cell.angle_alpha   90.00
_cell.angle_beta   90.00
_cell.angle_gamma   90.00
#
_symmetry.space_group_name_H-M   'P 1'
#
loop_
_entity.id
_entity.type
_entity.pdbx_description
1 polymer ?
#
loop_
_entity_poly.entity_id
_entity_poly.type
_entity_poly.pdbx_seq_one_letter_code
_entity_poly.pdbx_strand_id
1 'polypeptide(L)'
;PIIDSYETAEEAQVPRNTEEEVKKYIYDELDAAIPMLDDAPAASGYIAKGTALAIKMRSALYYADYQRAKEAAKAIMDLGQYELDPSFENIFMVSGQNSKEIIAAVQHDENLYSNWMIATMYNNSDAGWSSMVPSKNLIDAYEMSNGLTKEEAGSGYDPVHPFANRDPRMAMTVLYPGMDWVNYKGEETIINTLDKEVNGKTNPDHPGTANNSSKTGLTWAKYLAPMSQYGDVWSSNAQTIIFRYAEVLLTYVEAENELNGPS
;
A
#
# COMPACT_ATOMS: atom_id res chain seq x y z
N PRO A 1 25.58 -0.28 6.65
CA PRO A 1 26.67 -1.27 6.79
C PRO A 1 26.13 -2.69 6.76
N ILE A 2 26.92 -3.63 6.26
CA ILE A 2 26.66 -5.06 6.39
C ILE A 2 27.24 -5.49 7.72
N ILE A 3 26.42 -6.13 8.57
CA ILE A 3 26.82 -6.60 9.90
C ILE A 3 26.30 -8.03 10.03
N ASP A 4 27.18 -9.00 9.85
CA ASP A 4 26.80 -10.41 9.89
C ASP A 4 26.75 -10.95 11.33
N SER A 5 27.65 -10.44 12.19
CA SER A 5 27.69 -10.79 13.62
C SER A 5 28.42 -9.70 14.41
N TYR A 6 28.04 -9.53 15.66
CA TYR A 6 28.72 -8.69 16.64
C TYR A 6 28.43 -9.23 18.06
N GLU A 7 29.39 -9.06 18.95
CA GLU A 7 29.22 -9.44 20.37
C GLU A 7 28.89 -8.22 21.24
N THR A 8 29.36 -7.04 20.83
CA THR A 8 29.18 -5.79 21.57
C THR A 8 28.64 -4.68 20.66
N ALA A 9 28.03 -3.65 21.25
CA ALA A 9 27.55 -2.49 20.51
C ALA A 9 28.69 -1.70 19.85
N GLU A 10 29.88 -1.73 20.41
CA GLU A 10 31.09 -1.10 19.86
C GLU A 10 31.52 -1.80 18.57
N GLU A 11 31.49 -3.12 18.52
CA GLU A 11 31.82 -3.90 17.31
C GLU A 11 30.82 -3.68 16.17
N ALA A 12 29.57 -3.34 16.49
CA ALA A 12 28.55 -2.99 15.50
C ALA A 12 28.74 -1.60 14.88
N GLN A 13 29.69 -0.78 15.39
CA GLN A 13 30.01 0.54 14.84
C GLN A 13 30.96 0.45 13.66
N VAL A 14 30.47 -0.10 12.56
CA VAL A 14 31.24 -0.26 11.32
C VAL A 14 30.93 0.84 10.32
N PRO A 15 31.87 1.21 9.43
CA PRO A 15 31.61 2.19 8.37
C PRO A 15 30.55 1.69 7.39
N ARG A 16 30.00 2.60 6.61
CA ARG A 16 29.08 2.25 5.51
C ARG A 16 29.82 1.46 4.44
N ASN A 17 29.19 0.40 3.98
CA ASN A 17 29.60 -0.26 2.74
C ASN A 17 29.23 0.57 1.52
N THR A 18 29.89 0.32 0.41
CA THR A 18 29.49 0.89 -0.89
C THR A 18 28.13 0.32 -1.34
N GLU A 19 27.49 1.02 -2.25
CA GLU A 19 26.22 0.57 -2.83
C GLU A 19 26.39 -0.80 -3.52
N GLU A 20 27.48 -0.98 -4.28
CA GLU A 20 27.77 -2.24 -4.97
C GLU A 20 27.99 -3.41 -4.02
N GLU A 21 28.66 -3.19 -2.88
CA GLU A 21 28.85 -4.22 -1.86
C GLU A 21 27.49 -4.62 -1.24
N VAL A 22 26.64 -3.64 -0.92
CA VAL A 22 25.31 -3.91 -0.35
C VAL A 22 24.42 -4.61 -1.36
N LYS A 23 24.40 -4.16 -2.61
CA LYS A 23 23.65 -4.79 -3.69
C LYS A 23 24.07 -6.24 -3.90
N LYS A 24 25.38 -6.48 -3.97
CA LYS A 24 25.93 -7.84 -4.10
C LYS A 24 25.52 -8.72 -2.92
N TYR A 25 25.64 -8.23 -1.70
CA TYR A 25 25.25 -8.95 -0.49
C TYR A 25 23.77 -9.33 -0.50
N ILE A 26 22.87 -8.38 -0.84
CA ILE A 26 21.43 -8.66 -0.95
C ILE A 26 21.16 -9.80 -1.95
N TYR A 27 21.80 -9.75 -3.11
CA TYR A 27 21.58 -10.77 -4.14
C TYR A 27 22.15 -12.13 -3.76
N ASP A 28 23.35 -12.17 -3.20
CA ASP A 28 23.99 -13.42 -2.78
C ASP A 28 23.15 -14.13 -1.70
N GLU A 29 22.67 -13.40 -0.70
CA GLU A 29 21.82 -13.94 0.37
C GLU A 29 20.48 -14.47 -0.18
N LEU A 30 19.84 -13.71 -1.07
CA LEU A 30 18.58 -14.13 -1.68
C LEU A 30 18.77 -15.33 -2.61
N ASP A 31 19.86 -15.37 -3.39
CA ASP A 31 20.18 -16.49 -4.29
C ASP A 31 20.47 -17.78 -3.50
N ALA A 32 21.05 -17.64 -2.30
CA ALA A 32 21.25 -18.79 -1.40
C ALA A 32 19.94 -19.23 -0.73
N ALA A 33 19.07 -18.28 -0.32
CA ALA A 33 17.85 -18.58 0.41
C ALA A 33 16.72 -19.13 -0.48
N ILE A 34 16.53 -18.59 -1.69
CA ILE A 34 15.42 -18.95 -2.59
C ILE A 34 15.30 -20.47 -2.83
N PRO A 35 16.38 -21.22 -3.14
CA PRO A 35 16.26 -22.66 -3.35
C PRO A 35 15.95 -23.47 -2.08
N MET A 36 16.11 -22.87 -0.90
CA MET A 36 15.82 -23.50 0.39
C MET A 36 14.36 -23.36 0.81
N LEU A 37 13.60 -22.48 0.16
CA LEU A 37 12.22 -22.16 0.50
C LEU A 37 11.24 -22.96 -0.37
N ASP A 38 10.14 -23.39 0.25
CA ASP A 38 9.02 -24.04 -0.45
C ASP A 38 8.23 -23.01 -1.26
N ASP A 39 7.54 -23.47 -2.31
CA ASP A 39 6.70 -22.63 -3.17
C ASP A 39 5.50 -22.04 -2.42
N ALA A 40 4.95 -22.79 -1.47
CA ALA A 40 3.91 -22.35 -0.55
C ALA A 40 4.45 -22.26 0.89
N PRO A 41 3.94 -21.36 1.75
CA PRO A 41 4.39 -21.28 3.13
C PRO A 41 4.03 -22.55 3.91
N ALA A 42 4.93 -23.00 4.77
CA ALA A 42 4.72 -24.19 5.62
C ALA A 42 3.53 -24.02 6.58
N ALA A 43 3.27 -22.78 7.02
CA ALA A 43 2.12 -22.38 7.82
C ALA A 43 1.90 -20.86 7.66
N SER A 44 0.74 -20.38 8.11
CA SER A 44 0.45 -18.93 8.16
C SER A 44 1.55 -18.18 8.94
N GLY A 45 2.03 -17.07 8.39
CA GLY A 45 3.10 -16.26 8.97
C GLY A 45 4.52 -16.67 8.57
N TYR A 46 4.69 -17.81 7.89
CA TYR A 46 6.00 -18.22 7.37
C TYR A 46 6.26 -17.65 5.99
N ILE A 47 7.53 -17.38 5.70
CA ILE A 47 7.99 -16.89 4.41
C ILE A 47 8.04 -18.06 3.41
N ALA A 48 7.52 -17.82 2.20
CA ALA A 48 7.64 -18.74 1.06
C ALA A 48 8.60 -18.18 0.01
N LYS A 49 8.94 -19.02 -0.97
CA LYS A 49 9.84 -18.67 -2.09
C LYS A 49 9.42 -17.38 -2.81
N GLY A 50 8.11 -17.19 -3.02
CA GLY A 50 7.56 -15.99 -3.64
C GLY A 50 7.92 -14.70 -2.91
N THR A 51 8.02 -14.72 -1.57
CA THR A 51 8.43 -13.56 -0.78
C THR A 51 9.91 -13.20 -1.02
N ALA A 52 10.80 -14.19 -1.01
CA ALA A 52 12.24 -13.95 -1.27
C ALA A 52 12.46 -13.46 -2.71
N LEU A 53 11.76 -14.03 -3.67
CA LEU A 53 11.75 -13.56 -5.07
C LEU A 53 11.23 -12.13 -5.19
N ALA A 54 10.17 -11.75 -4.45
CA ALA A 54 9.62 -10.40 -4.46
C ALA A 54 10.58 -9.36 -3.87
N ILE A 55 11.32 -9.72 -2.82
CA ILE A 55 12.40 -8.87 -2.28
C ILE A 55 13.48 -8.67 -3.34
N LYS A 56 13.92 -9.75 -4.01
CA LYS A 56 14.92 -9.71 -5.08
C LYS A 56 14.46 -8.84 -6.25
N MET A 57 13.22 -9.03 -6.69
CA MET A 57 12.57 -8.28 -7.75
C MET A 57 12.55 -6.77 -7.46
N ARG A 58 12.04 -6.36 -6.30
CA ARG A 58 11.96 -4.95 -5.91
C ARG A 58 13.34 -4.32 -5.73
N SER A 59 14.28 -5.06 -5.14
CA SER A 59 15.67 -4.60 -5.00
C SER A 59 16.32 -4.39 -6.37
N ALA A 60 16.13 -5.31 -7.30
CA ALA A 60 16.66 -5.22 -8.66
C ALA A 60 16.07 -4.03 -9.42
N LEU A 61 14.75 -3.82 -9.33
CA LEU A 61 14.09 -2.67 -9.94
C LEU A 61 14.62 -1.34 -9.37
N TYR A 62 14.80 -1.26 -8.05
CA TYR A 62 15.37 -0.08 -7.39
C TYR A 62 16.78 0.28 -7.90
N TYR A 63 17.59 -0.72 -8.21
CA TYR A 63 18.94 -0.54 -8.75
C TYR A 63 18.98 -0.45 -10.29
N ALA A 64 17.83 -0.37 -10.96
CA ALA A 64 17.71 -0.42 -12.42
C ALA A 64 18.37 -1.67 -13.05
N ASP A 65 18.49 -2.76 -12.30
CA ASP A 65 18.90 -4.07 -12.81
C ASP A 65 17.68 -4.77 -13.43
N TYR A 66 17.22 -4.23 -14.55
CA TYR A 66 15.97 -4.66 -15.19
C TYR A 66 15.98 -6.12 -15.62
N GLN A 67 17.15 -6.66 -16.02
CA GLN A 67 17.23 -8.06 -16.37
C GLN A 67 16.91 -8.95 -15.15
N ARG A 68 17.50 -8.66 -14.01
CA ARG A 68 17.26 -9.42 -12.77
C ARG A 68 15.86 -9.19 -12.22
N ALA A 69 15.33 -7.96 -12.32
CA ALA A 69 13.95 -7.66 -11.94
C ALA A 69 12.95 -8.48 -12.75
N LYS A 70 13.10 -8.53 -14.07
CA LYS A 70 12.30 -9.33 -14.98
C LYS A 70 12.38 -10.83 -14.67
N GLU A 71 13.60 -11.36 -14.48
CA GLU A 71 13.80 -12.76 -14.15
C GLU A 71 13.14 -13.16 -12.83
N ALA A 72 13.28 -12.34 -11.79
CA ALA A 72 12.65 -12.58 -10.50
C ALA A 72 11.12 -12.48 -10.58
N ALA A 73 10.58 -11.47 -11.28
CA ALA A 73 9.15 -11.36 -11.53
C ALA A 73 8.61 -12.59 -12.29
N LYS A 74 9.29 -13.01 -13.37
CA LYS A 74 8.93 -14.20 -14.13
C LYS A 74 8.94 -15.45 -13.26
N ALA A 75 9.95 -15.62 -12.40
CA ALA A 75 10.03 -16.73 -11.48
C ALA A 75 8.83 -16.80 -10.53
N ILE A 76 8.35 -15.64 -10.02
CA ILE A 76 7.13 -15.58 -9.19
C ILE A 76 5.90 -16.01 -10.00
N MET A 77 5.78 -15.54 -11.24
CA MET A 77 4.67 -15.91 -12.13
C MET A 77 4.66 -17.43 -12.39
N ASP A 78 5.84 -18.02 -12.60
CA ASP A 78 6.02 -19.45 -12.90
C ASP A 78 5.72 -20.37 -11.71
N LEU A 79 5.73 -19.86 -10.46
CA LEU A 79 5.30 -20.63 -9.30
C LEU A 79 3.80 -21.04 -9.41
N GLY A 80 2.98 -20.27 -10.12
CA GLY A 80 1.54 -20.54 -10.27
C GLY A 80 0.75 -20.48 -8.95
N GLN A 81 1.31 -19.85 -7.92
CA GLN A 81 0.69 -19.73 -6.58
C GLN A 81 -0.19 -18.50 -6.44
N TYR A 82 0.02 -17.48 -7.27
CA TYR A 82 -0.56 -16.16 -7.12
C TYR A 82 -1.47 -15.80 -8.29
N GLU A 83 -2.53 -15.05 -8.01
CA GLU A 83 -3.45 -14.51 -9.02
C GLU A 83 -3.99 -13.16 -8.57
N LEU A 84 -4.43 -12.31 -9.51
CA LEU A 84 -5.07 -11.04 -9.16
C LEU A 84 -6.41 -11.29 -8.46
N ASP A 85 -6.68 -10.56 -7.38
CA ASP A 85 -7.99 -10.56 -6.74
C ASP A 85 -9.02 -9.88 -7.67
N PRO A 86 -10.23 -10.42 -7.80
CA PRO A 86 -11.27 -9.79 -8.61
C PRO A 86 -11.74 -8.45 -8.04
N SER A 87 -11.46 -8.14 -6.78
CA SER A 87 -11.82 -6.90 -6.11
C SER A 87 -10.61 -6.19 -5.54
N PHE A 88 -10.25 -5.05 -6.15
CA PHE A 88 -9.17 -4.20 -5.66
C PHE A 88 -9.39 -3.72 -4.21
N GLU A 89 -10.63 -3.45 -3.81
CA GLU A 89 -10.95 -2.99 -2.46
C GLU A 89 -10.83 -4.11 -1.43
N ASN A 90 -11.32 -5.30 -1.77
CA ASN A 90 -11.36 -6.44 -0.84
C ASN A 90 -9.97 -6.86 -0.35
N ILE A 91 -8.94 -6.76 -1.17
CA ILE A 91 -7.56 -7.13 -0.79
C ILE A 91 -7.10 -6.41 0.48
N PHE A 92 -7.54 -5.17 0.67
CA PHE A 92 -7.13 -4.32 1.79
C PHE A 92 -8.03 -4.42 3.01
N MET A 93 -9.09 -5.22 2.93
CA MET A 93 -10.02 -5.47 4.02
C MET A 93 -9.66 -6.74 4.79
N VAL A 94 -10.15 -6.86 6.03
CA VAL A 94 -9.96 -8.08 6.83
C VAL A 94 -10.48 -9.32 6.09
N SER A 95 -11.60 -9.18 5.37
CA SER A 95 -12.18 -10.26 4.56
C SER A 95 -11.27 -10.74 3.41
N GLY A 96 -10.36 -9.90 2.91
CA GLY A 96 -9.47 -10.19 1.81
C GLY A 96 -8.09 -10.71 2.21
N GLN A 97 -7.82 -10.90 3.50
CA GLN A 97 -6.48 -11.26 4.00
C GLN A 97 -5.94 -12.61 3.50
N ASN A 98 -6.81 -13.47 2.98
CA ASN A 98 -6.44 -14.76 2.37
C ASN A 98 -6.42 -14.70 0.84
N SER A 99 -6.46 -13.52 0.24
CA SER A 99 -6.38 -13.35 -1.21
C SER A 99 -5.07 -13.93 -1.75
N LYS A 100 -5.16 -14.66 -2.85
CA LYS A 100 -3.99 -15.16 -3.57
C LYS A 100 -3.15 -14.07 -4.22
N GLU A 101 -3.63 -12.83 -4.25
CA GLU A 101 -2.82 -11.70 -4.69
C GLU A 101 -1.76 -11.30 -3.67
N ILE A 102 -1.95 -11.61 -2.39
CA ILE A 102 -1.02 -11.24 -1.32
C ILE A 102 0.14 -12.23 -1.31
N ILE A 103 1.35 -11.74 -1.60
CA ILE A 103 2.59 -12.52 -1.54
C ILE A 103 3.19 -12.48 -0.15
N ALA A 104 3.20 -11.30 0.48
CA ALA A 104 3.68 -11.13 1.84
C ALA A 104 2.97 -9.98 2.53
N ALA A 105 2.65 -10.16 3.80
CA ALA A 105 2.07 -9.15 4.66
C ALA A 105 2.58 -9.31 6.10
N VAL A 106 2.66 -8.19 6.84
CA VAL A 106 2.78 -8.24 8.29
C VAL A 106 1.42 -8.62 8.86
N GLN A 107 1.38 -9.72 9.60
CA GLN A 107 0.16 -10.18 10.26
C GLN A 107 -0.06 -9.43 11.56
N HIS A 108 -1.31 -9.11 11.84
CA HIS A 108 -1.74 -8.44 13.06
C HIS A 108 -2.81 -9.28 13.77
N ASP A 109 -2.88 -9.11 15.09
CA ASP A 109 -3.85 -9.72 15.97
C ASP A 109 -4.48 -8.66 16.86
N GLU A 110 -5.79 -8.67 17.01
CA GLU A 110 -6.55 -7.63 17.73
C GLU A 110 -6.10 -7.42 19.19
N ASN A 111 -5.63 -8.48 19.85
CA ASN A 111 -5.34 -8.46 21.27
C ASN A 111 -3.84 -8.40 21.58
N LEU A 112 -3.00 -9.03 20.74
CA LEU A 112 -1.56 -9.19 21.00
C LEU A 112 -0.71 -8.20 20.22
N TYR A 113 -1.08 -7.93 18.96
CA TYR A 113 -0.31 -7.08 18.06
C TYR A 113 -1.26 -6.40 17.05
N SER A 114 -2.08 -5.50 17.53
CA SER A 114 -3.04 -4.80 16.70
C SER A 114 -2.38 -3.84 15.71
N ASN A 115 -3.03 -3.65 14.56
CA ASN A 115 -2.63 -2.64 13.59
C ASN A 115 -3.20 -1.27 13.98
N TRP A 116 -2.69 -0.68 15.05
CA TRP A 116 -3.12 0.63 15.56
C TRP A 116 -2.92 1.77 14.54
N MET A 117 -2.07 1.58 13.52
CA MET A 117 -1.88 2.58 12.46
C MET A 117 -3.16 2.86 11.70
N ILE A 118 -4.06 1.87 11.59
CA ILE A 118 -5.37 2.05 10.98
C ILE A 118 -6.15 3.18 11.65
N ALA A 119 -6.09 3.31 12.97
CA ALA A 119 -6.73 4.41 13.70
C ALA A 119 -6.18 5.79 13.32
N THR A 120 -4.93 5.88 12.88
CA THR A 120 -4.33 7.13 12.41
C THR A 120 -4.79 7.53 11.01
N MET A 121 -5.38 6.60 10.27
CA MET A 121 -5.89 6.79 8.91
C MET A 121 -7.37 7.20 8.89
N TYR A 122 -8.19 6.72 9.84
CA TYR A 122 -9.59 7.15 9.97
C TYR A 122 -9.68 8.65 10.25
N ASN A 123 -10.72 9.29 9.73
CA ASN A 123 -11.02 10.69 10.05
C ASN A 123 -11.50 10.83 11.50
N ASN A 124 -11.55 12.07 12.02
CA ASN A 124 -11.95 12.32 13.40
C ASN A 124 -13.43 12.00 13.64
N SER A 125 -14.30 12.22 12.64
CA SER A 125 -15.72 11.86 12.72
C SER A 125 -15.92 10.34 12.82
N ASP A 126 -14.96 9.56 12.32
CA ASP A 126 -14.92 8.09 12.40
C ASP A 126 -14.07 7.58 13.57
N ALA A 127 -13.93 8.37 14.63
CA ALA A 127 -13.17 8.05 15.84
C ALA A 127 -11.66 7.82 15.62
N GLY A 128 -11.13 8.22 14.48
CA GLY A 128 -9.71 8.16 14.16
C GLY A 128 -8.96 9.47 14.45
N TRP A 129 -7.75 9.57 13.92
CA TRP A 129 -6.87 10.70 14.19
C TRP A 129 -6.44 11.50 12.96
N SER A 130 -6.77 11.10 11.75
CA SER A 130 -6.37 11.77 10.49
C SER A 130 -4.87 12.18 10.45
N SER A 131 -4.02 11.42 11.14
CA SER A 131 -2.58 11.76 11.24
C SER A 131 -1.81 11.31 10.01
N MET A 132 -2.31 10.28 9.32
CA MET A 132 -1.79 9.79 8.05
C MET A 132 -2.84 10.08 6.98
N VAL A 133 -2.55 10.99 6.08
CA VAL A 133 -3.52 11.43 5.06
C VAL A 133 -2.89 11.45 3.67
N PRO A 134 -3.70 11.23 2.61
CA PRO A 134 -3.23 11.34 1.23
C PRO A 134 -2.75 12.76 0.91
N SER A 135 -1.71 12.85 0.11
CA SER A 135 -1.29 14.12 -0.46
C SER A 135 -2.08 14.44 -1.73
N LYS A 136 -2.11 15.72 -2.10
CA LYS A 136 -2.66 16.13 -3.39
C LYS A 136 -1.90 15.49 -4.57
N ASN A 137 -0.60 15.28 -4.43
CA ASN A 137 0.21 14.64 -5.48
C ASN A 137 -0.27 13.23 -5.81
N LEU A 138 -0.76 12.47 -4.81
CA LEU A 138 -1.35 11.17 -5.06
C LEU A 138 -2.61 11.29 -5.92
N ILE A 139 -3.49 12.26 -5.61
CA ILE A 139 -4.70 12.50 -6.41
C ILE A 139 -4.33 12.91 -7.84
N ASP A 140 -3.34 13.79 -7.97
CA ASP A 140 -2.91 14.30 -9.26
C ASP A 140 -2.28 13.20 -10.15
N ALA A 141 -1.68 12.17 -9.54
CA ALA A 141 -1.10 11.03 -10.26
C ALA A 141 -2.13 10.05 -10.85
N TYR A 142 -3.37 10.07 -10.38
CA TYR A 142 -4.41 9.26 -11.03
C TYR A 142 -4.78 9.87 -12.39
N GLU A 143 -4.95 9.01 -13.38
CA GLU A 143 -5.45 9.39 -14.70
C GLU A 143 -6.95 9.70 -14.68
N MET A 144 -7.44 10.23 -15.77
CA MET A 144 -8.87 10.32 -16.06
C MET A 144 -9.40 8.94 -16.48
N SER A 145 -10.69 8.75 -16.45
CA SER A 145 -11.33 7.48 -16.83
C SER A 145 -11.11 7.08 -18.30
N ASN A 146 -10.63 8.01 -19.12
CA ASN A 146 -10.24 7.76 -20.52
C ASN A 146 -8.75 7.41 -20.69
N GLY A 147 -8.00 7.26 -19.58
CA GLY A 147 -6.58 6.88 -19.59
C GLY A 147 -5.61 8.04 -19.87
N LEU A 148 -6.08 9.27 -19.95
CA LEU A 148 -5.24 10.45 -20.14
C LEU A 148 -4.88 11.05 -18.77
N THR A 149 -3.70 11.65 -18.67
CA THR A 149 -3.37 12.48 -17.51
C THR A 149 -4.24 13.73 -17.49
N LYS A 150 -4.44 14.34 -16.34
CA LYS A 150 -5.30 15.53 -16.22
C LYS A 150 -4.78 16.74 -17.03
N GLU A 151 -3.49 16.76 -17.36
CA GLU A 151 -2.81 17.80 -18.11
C GLU A 151 -2.93 17.62 -19.63
N GLU A 152 -3.22 16.42 -20.10
CA GLU A 152 -3.28 16.12 -21.53
C GLU A 152 -4.52 16.71 -22.20
N ALA A 153 -4.32 17.17 -23.44
CA ALA A 153 -5.42 17.68 -24.25
C ALA A 153 -6.46 16.59 -24.53
N GLY A 154 -7.73 16.88 -24.24
CA GLY A 154 -8.81 15.91 -24.40
C GLY A 154 -9.07 15.04 -23.16
N SER A 155 -8.33 15.26 -22.06
CA SER A 155 -8.54 14.55 -20.79
C SER A 155 -9.94 14.76 -20.20
N GLY A 156 -10.55 15.92 -20.44
CA GLY A 156 -11.85 16.28 -19.85
C GLY A 156 -11.76 16.66 -18.36
N TYR A 157 -10.55 16.94 -17.87
CA TYR A 157 -10.37 17.38 -16.50
C TYR A 157 -11.04 18.73 -16.23
N ASP A 158 -11.86 18.79 -15.17
CA ASP A 158 -12.50 20.01 -14.69
C ASP A 158 -11.90 20.41 -13.31
N PRO A 159 -11.20 21.55 -13.22
CA PRO A 159 -10.63 21.99 -11.94
C PRO A 159 -11.68 22.40 -10.90
N VAL A 160 -12.93 22.62 -11.31
CA VAL A 160 -14.06 22.91 -10.37
C VAL A 160 -14.58 21.60 -9.76
N HIS A 161 -14.49 20.49 -10.51
CA HIS A 161 -14.88 19.16 -10.08
C HIS A 161 -13.69 18.18 -10.17
N PRO A 162 -12.62 18.38 -9.39
CA PRO A 162 -11.32 17.72 -9.59
C PRO A 162 -11.32 16.20 -9.37
N PHE A 163 -12.37 15.67 -8.76
CA PHE A 163 -12.54 14.25 -8.48
C PHE A 163 -13.46 13.54 -9.50
N ALA A 164 -14.11 14.28 -10.39
CA ALA A 164 -15.02 13.71 -11.37
C ALA A 164 -14.25 13.02 -12.53
N ASN A 165 -14.82 11.92 -13.04
CA ASN A 165 -14.30 11.20 -14.20
C ASN A 165 -12.83 10.75 -14.07
N ARG A 166 -12.40 10.39 -12.86
CA ARG A 166 -11.05 9.88 -12.59
C ARG A 166 -11.02 8.35 -12.66
N ASP A 167 -9.83 7.80 -12.72
CA ASP A 167 -9.61 6.36 -12.54
C ASP A 167 -10.40 5.87 -11.31
N PRO A 168 -11.23 4.82 -11.42
CA PRO A 168 -12.06 4.35 -10.32
C PRO A 168 -11.27 3.95 -9.07
N ARG A 169 -10.00 3.53 -9.22
CA ARG A 169 -9.13 3.20 -8.09
C ARG A 169 -8.82 4.39 -7.19
N MET A 170 -8.96 5.62 -7.70
CA MET A 170 -8.83 6.82 -6.87
C MET A 170 -9.86 6.85 -5.76
N ALA A 171 -11.14 6.67 -6.07
CA ALA A 171 -12.22 6.64 -5.08
C ALA A 171 -12.13 5.44 -4.12
N MET A 172 -11.59 4.30 -4.60
CA MET A 172 -11.32 3.12 -3.77
C MET A 172 -10.10 3.32 -2.83
N THR A 173 -9.31 4.35 -3.05
CA THR A 173 -8.09 4.62 -2.27
C THR A 173 -8.25 5.82 -1.34
N VAL A 174 -8.93 6.87 -1.80
CA VAL A 174 -8.99 8.16 -1.13
C VAL A 174 -10.42 8.65 -0.99
N LEU A 175 -10.80 9.03 0.21
CA LEU A 175 -12.03 9.77 0.48
C LEU A 175 -11.78 11.26 0.29
N TYR A 176 -12.69 11.91 -0.41
CA TYR A 176 -12.65 13.34 -0.72
C TYR A 176 -13.99 14.01 -0.40
N PRO A 177 -14.04 15.32 -0.22
CA PRO A 177 -15.26 16.04 0.11
C PRO A 177 -16.38 15.79 -0.90
N GLY A 178 -17.56 15.49 -0.42
CA GLY A 178 -18.75 15.19 -1.22
C GLY A 178 -18.93 13.73 -1.59
N MET A 179 -18.01 12.85 -1.21
CA MET A 179 -18.11 11.40 -1.47
C MET A 179 -19.02 10.73 -0.46
N ASP A 180 -19.88 9.82 -0.92
CA ASP A 180 -20.66 8.93 -0.06
C ASP A 180 -19.74 7.97 0.70
N TRP A 181 -20.01 7.77 1.98
CA TRP A 181 -19.21 6.94 2.86
C TRP A 181 -20.09 6.20 3.88
N VAL A 182 -19.67 5.03 4.27
CA VAL A 182 -20.24 4.33 5.43
C VAL A 182 -19.30 4.54 6.60
N ASN A 183 -19.76 5.27 7.63
CA ASN A 183 -18.95 5.62 8.78
C ASN A 183 -18.63 4.40 9.66
N TYR A 184 -17.78 4.60 10.67
CA TYR A 184 -17.37 3.51 11.59
C TYR A 184 -18.54 2.85 12.34
N LYS A 185 -19.70 3.51 12.43
CA LYS A 185 -20.92 2.95 13.04
C LYS A 185 -21.77 2.15 12.06
N GLY A 186 -21.40 2.11 10.78
CA GLY A 186 -22.19 1.51 9.72
C GLY A 186 -23.32 2.40 9.19
N GLU A 187 -23.27 3.72 9.46
CA GLU A 187 -24.26 4.70 8.99
C GLU A 187 -23.80 5.33 7.69
N GLU A 188 -24.72 5.48 6.74
CA GLU A 188 -24.46 6.24 5.51
C GLU A 188 -24.24 7.73 5.84
N THR A 189 -23.20 8.32 5.26
CA THR A 189 -22.81 9.71 5.45
C THR A 189 -22.13 10.26 4.19
N ILE A 190 -21.85 11.56 4.21
CA ILE A 190 -21.09 12.22 3.15
C ILE A 190 -19.82 12.77 3.79
N ILE A 191 -18.68 12.52 3.18
CA ILE A 191 -17.40 13.09 3.60
C ILE A 191 -17.46 14.60 3.48
N ASN A 192 -17.24 15.28 4.59
CA ASN A 192 -17.24 16.75 4.65
C ASN A 192 -16.01 17.24 5.44
N THR A 193 -15.02 17.73 4.72
CA THR A 193 -13.83 18.35 5.31
C THR A 193 -13.75 19.84 5.00
N LEU A 194 -14.74 20.42 4.30
CA LEU A 194 -14.73 21.80 3.84
C LEU A 194 -15.43 22.76 4.80
N ASP A 195 -16.54 22.32 5.40
CA ASP A 195 -17.32 23.17 6.28
C ASP A 195 -16.77 23.14 7.70
N LYS A 196 -16.69 24.32 8.33
CA LYS A 196 -16.27 24.44 9.74
C LYS A 196 -17.30 23.87 10.72
N GLU A 197 -18.56 23.88 10.32
CA GLU A 197 -19.68 23.39 11.12
C GLU A 197 -20.57 22.47 10.26
N VAL A 198 -21.02 21.40 10.87
CA VAL A 198 -21.99 20.45 10.30
C VAL A 198 -23.10 20.24 11.31
N ASN A 199 -24.35 20.47 10.88
CA ASN A 199 -25.55 20.36 11.75
C ASN A 199 -25.43 21.19 13.05
N GLY A 200 -24.86 22.41 12.95
CA GLY A 200 -24.68 23.33 14.09
C GLY A 200 -23.61 22.90 15.10
N LYS A 201 -22.76 21.96 14.75
CA LYS A 201 -21.63 21.50 15.57
C LYS A 201 -20.33 21.72 14.82
N THR A 202 -19.28 22.01 15.56
CA THR A 202 -17.93 22.10 15.01
C THR A 202 -17.56 20.81 14.30
N ASN A 203 -17.13 20.91 13.05
CA ASN A 203 -16.69 19.77 12.24
C ASN A 203 -15.26 19.36 12.64
N PRO A 204 -15.05 18.18 13.23
CA PRO A 204 -13.73 17.72 13.66
C PRO A 204 -12.79 17.41 12.49
N ASP A 205 -13.32 17.23 11.27
CA ASP A 205 -12.54 16.88 10.07
C ASP A 205 -12.11 18.11 9.26
N HIS A 206 -12.63 19.30 9.59
CA HIS A 206 -12.17 20.52 8.92
C HIS A 206 -10.71 20.83 9.27
N PRO A 207 -9.82 21.14 8.27
CA PRO A 207 -8.37 21.30 8.46
C PRO A 207 -7.93 22.31 9.53
N GLY A 208 -8.79 23.21 9.95
CA GLY A 208 -8.50 24.24 10.98
C GLY A 208 -9.07 23.93 12.36
N THR A 209 -9.80 22.83 12.54
CA THR A 209 -10.59 22.61 13.78
C THR A 209 -9.81 21.85 14.84
N ALA A 210 -9.09 20.78 14.48
CA ALA A 210 -8.29 19.98 15.39
C ALA A 210 -6.84 19.89 14.90
N ASN A 211 -5.90 19.67 15.85
CA ASN A 211 -4.48 19.54 15.50
C ASN A 211 -4.22 18.36 14.56
N ASN A 212 -4.98 17.31 14.71
CA ASN A 212 -4.89 16.07 13.93
C ASN A 212 -5.94 15.96 12.81
N SER A 213 -6.69 17.03 12.49
CA SER A 213 -7.53 17.02 11.29
C SER A 213 -6.69 16.98 10.02
N SER A 214 -7.19 16.33 8.97
CA SER A 214 -6.51 16.25 7.68
C SER A 214 -6.13 17.62 7.15
N LYS A 215 -4.84 17.87 6.92
CA LYS A 215 -4.35 19.15 6.39
C LYS A 215 -4.53 19.28 4.88
N THR A 216 -4.80 18.19 4.22
CA THR A 216 -5.08 18.15 2.77
C THR A 216 -6.57 18.14 2.45
N GLY A 217 -7.42 17.96 3.47
CA GLY A 217 -8.86 17.74 3.28
C GLY A 217 -9.20 16.36 2.70
N LEU A 218 -8.20 15.49 2.54
CA LEU A 218 -8.34 14.13 2.03
C LEU A 218 -8.13 13.14 3.18
N THR A 219 -8.79 11.99 3.11
CA THR A 219 -8.59 10.87 4.03
C THR A 219 -8.48 9.56 3.26
N TRP A 220 -8.13 8.46 3.91
CA TRP A 220 -8.02 7.17 3.25
C TRP A 220 -9.38 6.48 3.15
N ALA A 221 -9.64 5.80 2.03
CA ALA A 221 -10.63 4.73 1.91
C ALA A 221 -9.95 3.36 2.06
N LYS A 222 -8.78 3.23 1.45
CA LYS A 222 -7.98 2.00 1.44
C LYS A 222 -7.60 1.58 2.86
N TYR A 223 -7.78 0.31 3.20
CA TYR A 223 -7.65 -0.29 4.53
C TYR A 223 -8.73 0.10 5.55
N LEU A 224 -9.64 1.00 5.21
CA LEU A 224 -10.68 1.41 6.13
C LEU A 224 -11.97 0.65 5.84
N ALA A 225 -12.38 -0.17 6.77
CA ALA A 225 -13.63 -0.89 6.73
C ALA A 225 -14.60 -0.33 7.76
N PRO A 226 -15.92 -0.55 7.61
CA PRO A 226 -16.85 -0.31 8.69
C PRO A 226 -16.41 -1.04 9.96
N MET A 227 -16.45 -0.34 11.09
CA MET A 227 -15.97 -0.84 12.40
C MET A 227 -16.68 -2.12 12.88
N SER A 228 -17.80 -2.50 12.26
CA SER A 228 -18.42 -3.81 12.52
C SER A 228 -17.48 -5.01 12.23
N GLN A 229 -16.36 -4.75 11.55
CA GLN A 229 -15.31 -5.76 11.30
C GLN A 229 -14.20 -5.78 12.37
N TYR A 230 -14.16 -4.79 13.26
CA TYR A 230 -13.18 -4.65 14.33
C TYR A 230 -13.86 -4.40 15.67
N GLY A 231 -13.19 -4.69 16.77
CA GLY A 231 -13.67 -4.32 18.09
C GLY A 231 -13.75 -2.81 18.31
N ASP A 232 -12.71 -2.11 17.86
CA ASP A 232 -12.58 -0.65 17.79
C ASP A 232 -11.52 -0.25 16.77
N VAL A 233 -11.35 1.06 16.47
CA VAL A 233 -10.35 1.54 15.49
C VAL A 233 -8.90 1.23 15.88
N TRP A 234 -8.64 0.94 17.16
CA TRP A 234 -7.30 0.67 17.70
C TRP A 234 -6.95 -0.82 17.71
N SER A 235 -7.96 -1.67 17.60
CA SER A 235 -7.85 -3.13 17.71
C SER A 235 -7.99 -3.83 16.35
N SER A 236 -7.54 -3.20 15.28
CA SER A 236 -7.60 -3.79 13.93
C SER A 236 -6.61 -4.93 13.78
N ASN A 237 -7.05 -6.04 13.20
CA ASN A 237 -6.21 -7.14 12.73
C ASN A 237 -5.97 -7.08 11.20
N ALA A 238 -6.25 -5.95 10.56
CA ALA A 238 -5.96 -5.76 9.14
C ALA A 238 -4.46 -5.89 8.89
N GLN A 239 -4.09 -6.78 7.97
CA GLN A 239 -2.69 -7.05 7.62
C GLN A 239 -2.09 -5.85 6.86
N THR A 240 -0.82 -5.58 7.11
CA THR A 240 -0.07 -4.62 6.29
C THR A 240 0.59 -5.34 5.12
N ILE A 241 0.05 -5.17 3.92
CA ILE A 241 0.55 -5.81 2.70
C ILE A 241 1.90 -5.22 2.32
N ILE A 242 2.91 -6.08 2.16
CA ILE A 242 4.26 -5.71 1.73
C ILE A 242 4.45 -5.94 0.24
N PHE A 243 4.03 -7.12 -0.26
CA PHE A 243 4.12 -7.50 -1.66
C PHE A 243 2.81 -8.09 -2.14
N ARG A 244 2.39 -7.72 -3.32
CA ARG A 244 1.24 -8.32 -4.00
C ARG A 244 1.51 -8.57 -5.48
N TYR A 245 0.79 -9.51 -6.05
CA TYR A 245 1.02 -10.01 -7.41
C TYR A 245 0.87 -8.94 -8.50
N ALA A 246 0.03 -7.93 -8.28
CA ALA A 246 -0.06 -6.78 -9.20
C ALA A 246 1.29 -6.06 -9.38
N GLU A 247 2.10 -5.92 -8.30
CA GLU A 247 3.45 -5.35 -8.39
C GLU A 247 4.36 -6.22 -9.25
N VAL A 248 4.25 -7.55 -9.14
CA VAL A 248 5.04 -8.49 -9.95
C VAL A 248 4.78 -8.30 -11.43
N LEU A 249 3.50 -8.22 -11.81
CA LEU A 249 3.10 -8.02 -13.21
C LEU A 249 3.58 -6.66 -13.75
N LEU A 250 3.43 -5.60 -12.96
CA LEU A 250 3.88 -4.26 -13.33
C LEU A 250 5.40 -4.19 -13.47
N THR A 251 6.15 -4.79 -12.52
CA THR A 251 7.61 -4.85 -12.60
C THR A 251 8.08 -5.64 -13.82
N TYR A 252 7.40 -6.75 -14.15
CA TYR A 252 7.74 -7.52 -15.35
C TYR A 252 7.60 -6.67 -16.62
N VAL A 253 6.47 -5.95 -16.75
CA VAL A 253 6.20 -5.11 -17.92
C VAL A 253 7.16 -3.92 -17.98
N GLU A 254 7.42 -3.26 -16.85
CA GLU A 254 8.38 -2.14 -16.78
C GLU A 254 9.79 -2.60 -17.18
N ALA A 255 10.27 -3.68 -16.58
CA ALA A 255 11.59 -4.21 -16.88
C ALA A 255 11.71 -4.68 -18.35
N GLU A 256 10.66 -5.29 -18.91
CA GLU A 256 10.61 -5.67 -20.32
C GLU A 256 10.70 -4.45 -21.23
N ASN A 257 9.94 -3.39 -20.93
CA ASN A 257 9.94 -2.16 -21.70
C ASN A 257 11.32 -1.46 -21.66
N GLU A 258 11.97 -1.42 -20.50
CA GLU A 258 13.30 -0.81 -20.36
C GLU A 258 14.39 -1.59 -21.13
N LEU A 259 14.28 -2.92 -21.19
CA LEU A 259 15.24 -3.76 -21.89
C LEU A 259 15.05 -3.78 -23.40
N ASN A 260 13.81 -3.81 -23.88
CA ASN A 260 13.48 -4.12 -25.28
C ASN A 260 12.68 -3.01 -25.98
N GLY A 261 12.27 -1.96 -25.24
CA GLY A 261 11.37 -0.91 -25.75
C GLY A 261 9.90 -1.35 -25.73
N PRO A 262 8.99 -0.44 -26.03
CA PRO A 262 7.55 -0.72 -26.04
C PRO A 262 7.23 -1.76 -27.12
N SER A 263 6.48 -2.79 -26.72
CA SER A 263 6.06 -3.91 -27.59
C SER A 263 4.65 -3.69 -28.12
#